data_45c37f2c4e219791e1f478d5c764849c
#
_entry.id   45c37f2c4e219791e1f478d5c764849c
#
_cell.length_a   1.000
_cell.length_b   1.000
_cell.length_c   1.000
_cell.angle_alpha   90.00
_cell.angle_beta   90.00
_cell.angle_gamma   90.00
#
_symmetry.space_group_name_H-M   'P 1'
#
loop_
_entity.id
_entity.type
_entity.pdbx_description
1 polymer ?
#
loop_
_entity_poly.entity_id
_entity_poly.type
_entity_poly.pdbx_seq_one_letter_code
_entity_poly.pdbx_strand_id
1 'polypeptide(L)'
;MSLAILMLATLLAQRQPPGVYVADNLLAAHNAVRSRVGLKPLEWSDDLAAFAQQWADYLAASGKFFHRRHPPYGENLFEITGGGASPAQVVNDWASEARDYQYATNTCRKVCGHYTQIVWRDTKRVGCAVARHNRTEVWVCSYDPPGNWIGKRPY
;
A
#
# COMPACT_ATOMS: atom_id res chain seq x y z
N MET A 1 -34.94 -30.52 -40.58
CA MET A 1 -34.58 -29.12 -40.31
C MET A 1 -34.36 -28.99 -38.82
N SER A 2 -33.08 -29.05 -38.36
CA SER A 2 -32.74 -28.97 -36.95
C SER A 2 -32.38 -27.51 -36.62
N LEU A 3 -33.14 -26.91 -35.70
CA LEU A 3 -32.83 -25.58 -35.13
C LEU A 3 -31.74 -25.76 -34.07
N ALA A 4 -30.55 -25.24 -34.32
CA ALA A 4 -29.50 -25.09 -33.33
C ALA A 4 -29.78 -23.84 -32.48
N ILE A 5 -30.13 -24.04 -31.22
CA ILE A 5 -30.27 -22.95 -30.24
C ILE A 5 -28.86 -22.53 -29.78
N LEU A 6 -28.40 -21.35 -30.22
CA LEU A 6 -27.18 -20.74 -29.76
C LEU A 6 -27.45 -20.15 -28.35
N MET A 7 -26.96 -20.84 -27.29
CA MET A 7 -26.93 -20.28 -25.94
C MET A 7 -25.81 -19.23 -25.86
N LEU A 8 -26.18 -17.96 -25.86
CA LEU A 8 -25.29 -16.86 -25.57
C LEU A 8 -25.08 -16.80 -24.03
N ALA A 9 -23.97 -17.33 -23.54
CA ALA A 9 -23.59 -17.18 -22.15
C ALA A 9 -23.10 -15.74 -21.94
N THR A 10 -23.96 -14.88 -21.41
CA THR A 10 -23.58 -13.55 -20.94
C THR A 10 -22.73 -13.71 -19.67
N LEU A 11 -21.42 -13.50 -19.81
CA LEU A 11 -20.50 -13.39 -18.68
C LEU A 11 -20.84 -12.10 -17.92
N LEU A 12 -21.63 -12.21 -16.85
CA LEU A 12 -21.84 -11.12 -15.91
C LEU A 12 -20.51 -10.93 -15.15
N ALA A 13 -19.76 -9.90 -15.53
CA ALA A 13 -18.63 -9.44 -14.75
C ALA A 13 -19.13 -9.03 -13.35
N GLN A 14 -18.90 -9.87 -12.36
CA GLN A 14 -19.25 -9.58 -10.97
C GLN A 14 -18.38 -8.40 -10.50
N ARG A 15 -19.02 -7.25 -10.28
CA ARG A 15 -18.33 -6.10 -9.65
C ARG A 15 -18.00 -6.48 -8.22
N GLN A 16 -16.71 -6.59 -7.92
CA GLN A 16 -16.24 -6.79 -6.56
C GLN A 16 -16.66 -5.64 -5.65
N PRO A 17 -16.91 -5.91 -4.34
CA PRO A 17 -17.18 -4.87 -3.37
C PRO A 17 -16.05 -3.81 -3.38
N PRO A 18 -16.35 -2.52 -3.17
CA PRO A 18 -15.35 -1.44 -3.25
C PRO A 18 -14.12 -1.65 -2.36
N GLY A 19 -14.28 -2.26 -1.18
CA GLY A 19 -13.18 -2.54 -0.26
C GLY A 19 -12.19 -3.58 -0.78
N VAL A 20 -12.67 -4.65 -1.41
CA VAL A 20 -11.83 -5.69 -2.03
C VAL A 20 -11.04 -5.10 -3.21
N TYR A 21 -11.68 -4.27 -4.03
CA TYR A 21 -11.01 -3.59 -5.14
C TYR A 21 -9.82 -2.71 -4.67
N VAL A 22 -9.97 -1.98 -3.56
CA VAL A 22 -8.91 -1.13 -3.00
C VAL A 22 -7.74 -1.98 -2.47
N ALA A 23 -8.03 -3.05 -1.73
CA ALA A 23 -7.05 -3.98 -1.18
C ALA A 23 -6.21 -4.65 -2.29
N ASP A 24 -6.88 -5.22 -3.29
CA ASP A 24 -6.23 -5.91 -4.41
C ASP A 24 -5.31 -4.96 -5.19
N ASN A 25 -5.75 -3.71 -5.44
CA ASN A 25 -4.95 -2.74 -6.17
C ASN A 25 -3.75 -2.23 -5.34
N LEU A 26 -3.90 -2.04 -4.02
CA LEU A 26 -2.78 -1.71 -3.14
C LEU A 26 -1.74 -2.83 -3.14
N LEU A 27 -2.18 -4.08 -2.93
CA LEU A 27 -1.28 -5.23 -2.93
C LEU A 27 -0.58 -5.41 -4.27
N ALA A 28 -1.31 -5.31 -5.38
CA ALA A 28 -0.73 -5.41 -6.72
C ALA A 28 0.30 -4.32 -6.98
N ALA A 29 0.04 -3.07 -6.58
CA ALA A 29 0.98 -1.97 -6.74
C ALA A 29 2.26 -2.18 -5.92
N HIS A 30 2.16 -2.62 -4.65
CA HIS A 30 3.31 -2.98 -3.83
C HIS A 30 4.16 -4.08 -4.49
N ASN A 31 3.51 -5.14 -4.95
CA ASN A 31 4.17 -6.29 -5.54
C ASN A 31 4.82 -5.95 -6.90
N ALA A 32 4.26 -5.02 -7.65
CA ALA A 32 4.90 -4.49 -8.86
C ALA A 32 6.20 -3.72 -8.54
N VAL A 33 6.27 -2.98 -7.43
CA VAL A 33 7.51 -2.32 -6.99
C VAL A 33 8.53 -3.36 -6.53
N ARG A 34 8.14 -4.34 -5.73
CA ARG A 34 9.01 -5.40 -5.22
C ARG A 34 9.61 -6.27 -6.32
N SER A 35 8.84 -6.58 -7.35
CA SER A 35 9.32 -7.38 -8.49
C SER A 35 10.47 -6.71 -9.25
N ARG A 36 10.52 -5.38 -9.31
CA ARG A 36 11.61 -4.62 -9.97
C ARG A 36 12.98 -4.85 -9.33
N VAL A 37 13.00 -5.26 -8.06
CA VAL A 37 14.23 -5.56 -7.30
C VAL A 37 14.34 -7.04 -6.94
N GLY A 38 13.56 -7.90 -7.58
CA GLY A 38 13.66 -9.37 -7.46
C GLY A 38 13.16 -9.94 -6.13
N LEU A 39 12.32 -9.21 -5.40
CA LEU A 39 11.78 -9.66 -4.11
C LEU A 39 10.51 -10.50 -4.27
N LYS A 40 10.29 -11.40 -3.32
CA LYS A 40 9.03 -12.13 -3.19
C LYS A 40 7.86 -11.17 -2.97
N PRO A 41 6.67 -11.47 -3.51
CA PRO A 41 5.48 -10.67 -3.28
C PRO A 41 5.09 -10.67 -1.80
N LEU A 42 4.44 -9.59 -1.39
CA LEU A 42 3.72 -9.51 -0.12
C LEU A 42 2.38 -10.21 -0.22
N GLU A 43 1.87 -10.64 0.92
CA GLU A 43 0.51 -11.13 1.11
C GLU A 43 -0.34 -10.07 1.81
N TRP A 44 -1.63 -10.02 1.48
CA TRP A 44 -2.56 -9.14 2.19
C TRP A 44 -2.90 -9.70 3.57
N SER A 45 -3.06 -8.80 4.54
CA SER A 45 -3.50 -9.14 5.89
C SER A 45 -4.62 -8.20 6.34
N ASP A 46 -5.80 -8.78 6.57
CA ASP A 46 -6.96 -8.02 7.07
C ASP A 46 -6.71 -7.49 8.48
N ASP A 47 -5.95 -8.20 9.32
CA ASP A 47 -5.56 -7.70 10.65
C ASP A 47 -4.70 -6.45 10.57
N LEU A 48 -3.74 -6.41 9.64
CA LEU A 48 -2.93 -5.21 9.39
C LEU A 48 -3.77 -4.08 8.79
N ALA A 49 -4.72 -4.41 7.92
CA ALA A 49 -5.64 -3.42 7.36
C ALA A 49 -6.54 -2.81 8.44
N ALA A 50 -7.07 -3.62 9.33
CA ALA A 50 -7.85 -3.14 10.48
C ALA A 50 -7.01 -2.27 11.43
N PHE A 51 -5.74 -2.66 11.67
CA PHE A 51 -4.82 -1.86 12.46
C PHE A 51 -4.49 -0.52 11.78
N ALA A 52 -4.29 -0.53 10.46
CA ALA A 52 -4.08 0.68 9.67
C ALA A 52 -5.32 1.59 9.67
N GLN A 53 -6.54 1.01 9.59
CA GLN A 53 -7.79 1.77 9.58
C GLN A 53 -7.95 2.61 10.85
N GLN A 54 -7.69 2.03 12.02
CA GLN A 54 -7.77 2.76 13.29
C GLN A 54 -6.90 4.02 13.29
N TRP A 55 -5.72 3.95 12.67
CA TRP A 55 -4.80 5.08 12.62
C TRP A 55 -5.21 6.10 11.57
N ALA A 56 -5.64 5.64 10.40
CA ALA A 56 -6.18 6.51 9.36
C ALA A 56 -7.39 7.32 9.86
N ASP A 57 -8.32 6.67 10.56
CA ASP A 57 -9.49 7.33 11.16
C ASP A 57 -9.09 8.39 12.18
N TYR A 58 -8.14 8.06 13.07
CA TYR A 58 -7.64 9.02 14.05
C TYR A 58 -6.96 10.23 13.40
N LEU A 59 -6.09 10.02 12.43
CA LEU A 59 -5.38 11.10 11.73
C LEU A 59 -6.37 11.98 10.96
N ALA A 60 -7.29 11.38 10.21
CA ALA A 60 -8.29 12.12 9.45
C ALA A 60 -9.19 12.96 10.35
N ALA A 61 -9.69 12.39 11.44
CA ALA A 61 -10.58 13.08 12.38
C ALA A 61 -9.87 14.21 13.15
N SER A 62 -8.57 14.02 13.49
CA SER A 62 -7.80 15.01 14.27
C SER A 62 -7.19 16.12 13.41
N GLY A 63 -7.16 15.97 12.08
CA GLY A 63 -6.47 16.88 11.17
C GLY A 63 -4.95 16.92 11.39
N LYS A 64 -4.38 15.84 11.91
CA LYS A 64 -2.94 15.70 12.18
C LYS A 64 -2.35 14.63 11.29
N PHE A 65 -1.08 14.79 10.91
CA PHE A 65 -0.37 13.84 10.06
C PHE A 65 1.00 13.51 10.67
N PHE A 66 1.10 12.31 11.29
CA PHE A 66 2.32 11.81 11.94
C PHE A 66 2.28 10.30 12.13
N HIS A 67 3.44 9.68 12.24
CA HIS A 67 3.55 8.25 12.49
C HIS A 67 3.05 7.85 13.87
N ARG A 68 2.45 6.64 13.96
CA ARG A 68 2.07 6.04 15.23
C ARG A 68 3.32 5.87 16.12
N ARG A 69 3.19 6.18 17.39
CA ARG A 69 4.30 6.00 18.35
C ARG A 69 4.49 4.53 18.69
N HIS A 70 5.71 4.03 18.51
CA HIS A 70 6.13 2.65 18.85
C HIS A 70 5.17 1.57 18.30
N PRO A 71 4.82 1.58 17.02
CA PRO A 71 3.96 0.54 16.46
C PRO A 71 4.72 -0.79 16.42
N PRO A 72 4.03 -1.94 16.56
CA PRO A 72 4.64 -3.25 16.39
C PRO A 72 4.95 -3.58 14.92
N TYR A 73 4.46 -2.78 13.99
CA TYR A 73 4.55 -2.95 12.55
C TYR A 73 5.28 -1.78 11.89
N GLY A 74 5.80 -1.99 10.69
CA GLY A 74 6.22 -0.89 9.83
C GLY A 74 5.02 -0.07 9.36
N GLU A 75 5.24 1.18 8.97
CA GLU A 75 4.16 2.08 8.60
C GLU A 75 4.58 3.01 7.47
N ASN A 76 3.71 3.14 6.45
CA ASN A 76 3.76 4.20 5.46
C ASN A 76 2.49 5.05 5.56
N LEU A 77 2.64 6.36 5.44
CA LEU A 77 1.55 7.32 5.46
C LEU A 77 1.52 8.13 4.17
N PHE A 78 0.31 8.48 3.69
CA PHE A 78 0.11 9.41 2.60
C PHE A 78 -1.13 10.25 2.88
N GLU A 79 -1.05 11.56 2.59
CA GLU A 79 -2.17 12.49 2.74
C GLU A 79 -2.36 13.28 1.46
N ILE A 80 -3.62 13.51 1.09
CA ILE A 80 -3.98 14.40 0.00
C ILE A 80 -5.21 15.22 0.36
N THR A 81 -5.19 16.50 0.01
CA THR A 81 -6.30 17.43 0.21
C THR A 81 -6.78 18.00 -1.12
N GLY A 82 -8.09 18.14 -1.27
CA GLY A 82 -8.71 18.75 -2.45
C GLY A 82 -9.06 17.79 -3.58
N GLY A 83 -8.66 16.54 -3.50
CA GLY A 83 -8.95 15.47 -4.46
C GLY A 83 -8.92 14.11 -3.78
N GLY A 84 -9.02 13.03 -4.56
CA GLY A 84 -8.80 11.67 -4.11
C GLY A 84 -7.58 11.08 -4.79
N ALA A 85 -6.97 10.07 -4.18
CA ALA A 85 -5.91 9.28 -4.79
C ALA A 85 -6.38 7.86 -5.08
N SER A 86 -5.92 7.27 -6.18
CA SER A 86 -6.06 5.84 -6.40
C SER A 86 -4.99 5.07 -5.60
N PRO A 87 -5.23 3.77 -5.28
CA PRO A 87 -4.24 2.92 -4.66
C PRO A 87 -2.87 2.94 -5.35
N ALA A 88 -2.87 2.90 -6.68
CA ALA A 88 -1.65 2.94 -7.48
C ALA A 88 -0.91 4.28 -7.37
N GLN A 89 -1.63 5.41 -7.31
CA GLN A 89 -1.00 6.72 -7.12
C GLN A 89 -0.30 6.81 -5.76
N VAL A 90 -0.94 6.34 -4.68
CA VAL A 90 -0.35 6.33 -3.33
C VAL A 90 0.95 5.51 -3.30
N VAL A 91 0.90 4.27 -3.79
CA VAL A 91 2.09 3.40 -3.80
C VAL A 91 3.18 3.93 -4.73
N ASN A 92 2.83 4.52 -5.87
CA ASN A 92 3.79 5.12 -6.79
C ASN A 92 4.45 6.38 -6.21
N ASP A 93 3.74 7.17 -5.40
CA ASP A 93 4.32 8.29 -4.67
C ASP A 93 5.44 7.81 -3.74
N TRP A 94 5.14 6.84 -2.88
CA TRP A 94 6.15 6.21 -2.02
C TRP A 94 7.29 5.57 -2.80
N ALA A 95 6.99 4.86 -3.88
CA ALA A 95 7.99 4.20 -4.73
C ALA A 95 8.90 5.20 -5.47
N SER A 96 8.42 6.43 -5.70
CA SER A 96 9.19 7.48 -6.35
C SER A 96 10.46 7.87 -5.59
N GLU A 97 10.48 7.61 -4.28
CA GLU A 97 11.65 7.85 -3.40
C GLU A 97 12.84 6.95 -3.76
N ALA A 98 12.64 5.91 -4.57
CA ALA A 98 13.72 5.05 -5.10
C ALA A 98 14.83 5.87 -5.78
N ARG A 99 14.51 7.00 -6.40
CA ARG A 99 15.48 7.93 -7.04
C ARG A 99 16.49 8.54 -6.06
N ASP A 100 16.12 8.59 -4.77
CA ASP A 100 16.96 9.16 -3.70
C ASP A 100 17.70 8.09 -2.89
N TYR A 101 17.39 6.81 -3.09
CA TYR A 101 18.05 5.69 -2.41
C TYR A 101 19.27 5.20 -3.21
N GLN A 102 20.43 5.17 -2.55
CA GLN A 102 21.68 4.64 -3.12
C GLN A 102 21.95 3.24 -2.58
N TYR A 103 21.63 2.23 -3.37
CA TYR A 103 21.78 0.83 -2.94
C TYR A 103 23.24 0.47 -2.61
N ALA A 104 24.21 0.89 -3.42
CA ALA A 104 25.62 0.54 -3.24
C ALA A 104 26.17 0.96 -1.87
N THR A 105 25.78 2.11 -1.38
CA THR A 105 26.23 2.69 -0.10
C THR A 105 25.20 2.53 1.03
N ASN A 106 23.99 2.06 0.73
CA ASN A 106 22.85 2.03 1.65
C ASN A 106 22.58 3.41 2.27
N THR A 107 22.53 4.43 1.44
CA THR A 107 22.30 5.80 1.89
C THR A 107 21.10 6.41 1.17
N CYS A 108 20.48 7.36 1.83
CA CYS A 108 19.37 8.13 1.30
C CYS A 108 19.76 9.61 1.15
N ARG A 109 19.53 10.20 -0.04
CA ARG A 109 19.87 11.60 -0.30
C ARG A 109 18.83 12.58 0.27
N LYS A 110 17.56 12.17 0.35
CA LYS A 110 16.45 12.99 0.84
C LYS A 110 15.53 12.16 1.73
N VAL A 111 14.42 11.68 1.17
CA VAL A 111 13.48 10.79 1.84
C VAL A 111 13.42 9.49 1.06
N CYS A 112 13.54 8.36 1.75
CA CYS A 112 13.50 7.03 1.14
C CYS A 112 12.71 6.01 1.98
N GLY A 113 12.22 6.44 3.15
CA GLY A 113 11.65 5.52 4.14
C GLY A 113 10.44 4.76 3.63
N HIS A 114 9.60 5.39 2.82
CA HIS A 114 8.44 4.73 2.24
C HIS A 114 8.85 3.69 1.20
N TYR A 115 9.77 4.04 0.29
CA TYR A 115 10.28 3.09 -0.69
C TYR A 115 10.98 1.92 -0.03
N THR A 116 11.91 2.17 0.91
CA THR A 116 12.67 1.11 1.56
C THR A 116 11.81 0.18 2.40
N GLN A 117 10.70 0.67 2.97
CA GLN A 117 9.69 -0.18 3.61
C GLN A 117 8.98 -1.09 2.61
N ILE A 118 8.56 -0.57 1.44
CA ILE A 118 7.91 -1.41 0.39
C ILE A 118 8.84 -2.54 -0.04
N VAL A 119 10.11 -2.23 -0.25
CA VAL A 119 11.12 -3.20 -0.73
C VAL A 119 11.92 -3.84 0.40
N TRP A 120 11.39 -3.85 1.62
CA TRP A 120 12.04 -4.54 2.72
C TRP A 120 11.93 -6.05 2.54
N ARG A 121 13.10 -6.72 2.43
CA ARG A 121 13.18 -8.16 2.10
C ARG A 121 12.40 -9.03 3.07
N ASP A 122 12.54 -8.75 4.37
CA ASP A 122 11.97 -9.59 5.43
C ASP A 122 10.49 -9.33 5.68
N THR A 123 9.93 -8.23 5.17
CA THR A 123 8.49 -7.96 5.21
C THR A 123 7.76 -8.97 4.33
N LYS A 124 6.72 -9.58 4.89
CA LYS A 124 5.93 -10.63 4.25
C LYS A 124 4.48 -10.22 3.99
N ARG A 125 3.92 -9.39 4.86
CA ARG A 125 2.51 -9.02 4.83
C ARG A 125 2.34 -7.50 4.84
N VAL A 126 1.26 -7.07 4.22
CA VAL A 126 0.82 -5.67 4.22
C VAL A 126 -0.68 -5.60 4.39
N GLY A 127 -1.16 -4.60 5.08
CA GLY A 127 -2.56 -4.24 5.15
C GLY A 127 -2.69 -2.73 5.20
N CYS A 128 -3.59 -2.18 4.40
CA CYS A 128 -3.73 -0.74 4.25
C CYS A 128 -5.17 -0.31 4.41
N ALA A 129 -5.36 0.96 4.75
CA ALA A 129 -6.66 1.58 4.86
C ALA A 129 -6.61 3.04 4.42
N VAL A 130 -7.78 3.60 4.15
CA VAL A 130 -7.97 5.02 3.86
C VAL A 130 -9.13 5.57 4.67
N ALA A 131 -8.91 6.72 5.29
CA ALA A 131 -9.96 7.50 5.94
C ALA A 131 -10.11 8.85 5.26
N ARG A 132 -11.34 9.38 5.27
CA ARG A 132 -11.71 10.65 4.67
C ARG A 132 -12.37 11.54 5.68
N HIS A 133 -11.88 12.76 5.77
CA HIS A 133 -12.53 13.80 6.56
C HIS A 133 -12.51 15.13 5.81
N ASN A 134 -13.66 15.74 5.63
CA ASN A 134 -13.82 16.93 4.79
C ASN A 134 -13.28 16.65 3.35
N ARG A 135 -12.23 17.38 2.94
CA ARG A 135 -11.59 17.25 1.63
C ARG A 135 -10.24 16.54 1.68
N THR A 136 -9.92 15.92 2.80
CA THR A 136 -8.62 15.24 3.03
C THR A 136 -8.82 13.73 3.07
N GLU A 137 -7.96 13.00 2.39
CA GLU A 137 -7.79 11.56 2.50
C GLU A 137 -6.46 11.27 3.18
N VAL A 138 -6.50 10.37 4.18
CA VAL A 138 -5.31 9.83 4.84
C VAL A 138 -5.24 8.33 4.58
N TRP A 139 -4.14 7.91 3.97
CA TRP A 139 -3.84 6.53 3.68
C TRP A 139 -2.77 6.02 4.63
N VAL A 140 -2.98 4.85 5.19
CA VAL A 140 -2.05 4.18 6.11
C VAL A 140 -1.83 2.76 5.62
N CYS A 141 -0.58 2.33 5.51
CA CYS A 141 -0.23 0.93 5.32
C CYS A 141 0.63 0.44 6.48
N SER A 142 0.29 -0.73 7.01
CA SER A 142 1.04 -1.43 8.06
C SER A 142 1.74 -2.65 7.46
N TYR A 143 3.00 -2.90 7.88
CA TYR A 143 3.88 -3.94 7.30
C TYR A 143 4.41 -4.88 8.37
N ASP A 144 4.38 -6.19 8.09
CA ASP A 144 4.84 -7.20 9.03
C ASP A 144 5.72 -8.27 8.33
N PRO A 145 6.89 -8.54 8.89
CA PRO A 145 7.65 -7.82 9.90
C PRO A 145 7.97 -6.37 9.50
N PRO A 146 8.22 -5.47 10.49
CA PRO A 146 8.60 -4.09 10.20
C PRO A 146 9.95 -4.01 9.49
N GLY A 147 10.07 -3.05 8.59
CA GLY A 147 11.30 -2.73 7.90
C GLY A 147 12.07 -1.54 8.50
N ASN A 148 12.94 -0.99 7.69
CA ASN A 148 13.69 0.24 7.97
C ASN A 148 14.59 0.18 9.22
N TRP A 149 15.17 -1.00 9.50
CA TRP A 149 16.14 -1.15 10.57
C TRP A 149 17.43 -0.42 10.23
N ILE A 150 17.85 0.47 11.13
CA ILE A 150 19.07 1.28 10.96
C ILE A 150 20.28 0.39 10.67
N GLY A 151 21.05 0.74 9.64
CA GLY A 151 22.23 0.01 9.20
C GLY A 151 21.96 -1.24 8.34
N LYS A 152 20.71 -1.69 8.21
CA LYS A 152 20.37 -2.82 7.35
C LYS A 152 19.94 -2.34 5.96
N ARG A 153 20.25 -3.15 4.95
CA ARG A 153 19.76 -2.94 3.58
C ARG A 153 18.33 -3.46 3.43
N PRO A 154 17.51 -2.81 2.62
CA PRO A 154 16.15 -3.29 2.39
C PRO A 154 16.12 -4.59 1.55
N TYR A 155 17.07 -4.76 0.60
CA TYR A 155 17.15 -5.96 -0.28
C TYR A 155 18.58 -6.26 -0.71
#